data_c1fe1dcff43620412a5d7b662d9b7b76
#
_entry.id   c1fe1dcff43620412a5d7b662d9b7b76
#
_cell.length_a   1.000
_cell.length_b   1.000
_cell.length_c   1.000
_cell.angle_alpha   90.00
_cell.angle_beta   90.00
_cell.angle_gamma   90.00
#
_symmetry.space_group_name_H-M   'P 1'
#
loop_
_entity.id
_entity.type
_entity.pdbx_description
1 polymer ?
#
loop_
_entity_poly.entity_id
_entity_poly.type
_entity_poly.pdbx_seq_one_letter_code
_entity_poly.pdbx_strand_id
1 'polypeptide(L)'
;MKINNFSKITSNILGSRLTGFIRDVLLANFLGANLLSDAFLFAYRLPNLFRRIFAEGAVNSVFIPMYVNLEKENKKLSNDFIWFIFIIFFIFTGLLTIFVIVFNDSVISILAPGFVDNKNQFNLASILLPITFPFLIFVTLSAILSSVLNTKGSFFLPSFLSVILNIFMIISLLIYKSDSYIPLAWSMIVAG
;
A
#
# COMPACT_ATOMS: atom_id res chain seq x y z
N MET A 1 1.59 -31.48 0.62
CA MET A 1 1.42 -30.19 1.35
C MET A 1 0.83 -30.55 2.71
N LYS A 2 1.56 -30.31 3.82
CA LYS A 2 1.13 -30.78 5.15
C LYS A 2 -0.08 -29.95 5.60
N ILE A 3 -1.11 -30.62 6.13
CA ILE A 3 -2.37 -30.03 6.64
C ILE A 3 -2.13 -28.83 7.57
N ASN A 4 -1.05 -28.88 8.37
CA ASN A 4 -0.63 -27.78 9.24
C ASN A 4 -0.27 -26.47 8.52
N ASN A 5 0.20 -26.52 7.28
CA ASN A 5 0.52 -25.30 6.53
C ASN A 5 -0.73 -24.67 5.91
N PHE A 6 -1.70 -25.50 5.51
CA PHE A 6 -2.98 -25.01 4.98
C PHE A 6 -3.77 -24.26 6.06
N SER A 7 -3.89 -24.83 7.26
CA SER A 7 -4.62 -24.17 8.36
C SER A 7 -3.97 -22.82 8.76
N LYS A 8 -2.62 -22.75 8.78
CA LYS A 8 -1.89 -21.50 9.07
C LYS A 8 -2.11 -20.43 8.00
N ILE A 9 -2.12 -20.81 6.73
CA ILE A 9 -2.37 -19.88 5.62
C ILE A 9 -3.81 -19.37 5.71
N THR A 10 -4.79 -20.25 5.92
CA THR A 10 -6.19 -19.89 6.02
C THR A 10 -6.45 -18.97 7.23
N SER A 11 -5.87 -19.26 8.40
CA SER A 11 -6.02 -18.39 9.58
C SER A 11 -5.42 -17.00 9.38
N ASN A 12 -4.28 -16.89 8.67
CA ASN A 12 -3.69 -15.59 8.36
C ASN A 12 -4.53 -14.78 7.37
N ILE A 13 -5.07 -15.42 6.34
CA ILE A 13 -5.98 -14.77 5.38
C ILE A 13 -7.24 -14.27 6.09
N LEU A 14 -7.82 -15.09 6.97
CA LEU A 14 -8.98 -14.69 7.78
C LEU A 14 -8.63 -13.56 8.74
N GLY A 15 -7.47 -13.64 9.41
CA GLY A 15 -6.97 -12.57 10.29
C GLY A 15 -6.79 -11.24 9.55
N SER A 16 -6.19 -11.27 8.36
CA SER A 16 -6.03 -10.08 7.52
C SER A 16 -7.37 -9.49 7.07
N ARG A 17 -8.34 -10.32 6.69
CA ARG A 17 -9.68 -9.87 6.30
C ARG A 17 -10.44 -9.29 7.49
N LEU A 18 -10.36 -9.94 8.66
CA LEU A 18 -11.02 -9.47 9.87
C LEU A 18 -10.45 -8.14 10.35
N THR A 19 -9.12 -8.02 10.42
CA THR A 19 -8.47 -6.76 10.79
C THR A 19 -8.75 -5.66 9.78
N GLY A 20 -8.79 -5.99 8.47
CA GLY A 20 -9.18 -5.05 7.42
C GLY A 20 -10.63 -4.58 7.59
N PHE A 21 -11.56 -5.47 7.88
CA PHE A 21 -12.96 -5.11 8.14
C PHE A 21 -13.11 -4.21 9.38
N ILE A 22 -12.45 -4.55 10.49
CA ILE A 22 -12.45 -3.72 11.72
C ILE A 22 -11.91 -2.32 11.40
N ARG A 23 -10.78 -2.22 10.68
CA ARG A 23 -10.22 -0.95 10.23
C ARG A 23 -11.23 -0.15 9.42
N ASP A 24 -11.91 -0.77 8.44
CA ASP A 24 -12.85 -0.08 7.55
C ASP A 24 -14.08 0.44 8.31
N VAL A 25 -14.59 -0.33 9.28
CA VAL A 25 -15.69 0.10 10.15
C VAL A 25 -15.26 1.28 11.03
N LEU A 26 -14.08 1.20 11.65
CA LEU A 26 -13.54 2.30 12.46
C LEU A 26 -13.27 3.54 11.62
N LEU A 27 -12.72 3.36 10.42
CA LEU A 27 -12.46 4.43 9.48
C LEU A 27 -13.76 5.12 9.04
N ALA A 28 -14.79 4.35 8.71
CA ALA A 28 -16.11 4.88 8.36
C ALA A 28 -16.74 5.67 9.51
N ASN A 29 -16.63 5.19 10.75
CA ASN A 29 -17.11 5.90 11.94
C ASN A 29 -16.31 7.18 12.21
N PHE A 30 -14.99 7.16 12.00
CA PHE A 30 -14.13 8.32 12.20
C PHE A 30 -14.35 9.39 11.14
N LEU A 31 -14.41 8.98 9.89
CA LEU A 31 -14.53 9.91 8.76
C LEU A 31 -15.93 10.55 8.69
N GLY A 32 -16.98 9.77 8.94
CA GLY A 32 -18.34 10.20 8.66
C GLY A 32 -18.59 10.46 7.16
N ALA A 33 -19.73 11.02 6.83
CA ALA A 33 -20.08 11.39 5.46
C ALA A 33 -19.95 12.91 5.27
N ASN A 34 -18.74 13.39 4.99
CA ASN A 34 -18.47 14.80 4.75
C ASN A 34 -17.39 15.02 3.68
N LEU A 35 -17.29 16.25 3.17
CA LEU A 35 -16.33 16.61 2.11
C LEU A 35 -14.86 16.41 2.50
N LEU A 36 -14.52 16.56 3.78
CA LEU A 36 -13.15 16.36 4.27
C LEU A 36 -12.80 14.87 4.28
N SER A 37 -13.78 14.00 4.54
CA SER A 37 -13.62 12.56 4.44
C SER A 37 -13.29 12.12 3.02
N ASP A 38 -13.89 12.74 2.01
CA ASP A 38 -13.59 12.46 0.60
C ASP A 38 -12.15 12.84 0.25
N ALA A 39 -11.65 13.96 0.77
CA ALA A 39 -10.25 14.37 0.59
C ALA A 39 -9.27 13.36 1.20
N PHE A 40 -9.55 12.87 2.41
CA PHE A 40 -8.75 11.81 3.02
C PHE A 40 -8.82 10.51 2.21
N LEU A 41 -10.02 10.09 1.81
CA LEU A 41 -10.20 8.87 1.02
C LEU A 41 -9.49 8.95 -0.34
N PHE A 42 -9.46 10.11 -0.97
CA PHE A 42 -8.69 10.34 -2.18
C PHE A 42 -7.19 10.13 -1.93
N ALA A 43 -6.63 10.82 -0.93
CA ALA A 43 -5.22 10.69 -0.58
C ALA A 43 -4.83 9.26 -0.15
N TYR A 44 -5.74 8.53 0.51
CA TYR A 44 -5.57 7.14 0.91
C TYR A 44 -5.63 6.17 -0.27
N ARG A 45 -6.59 6.36 -1.18
CA ARG A 45 -6.86 5.43 -2.28
C ARG A 45 -5.86 5.55 -3.43
N LEU A 46 -5.30 6.73 -3.67
CA LEU A 46 -4.43 6.97 -4.81
C LEU A 46 -3.14 6.11 -4.76
N PRO A 47 -2.35 6.08 -3.68
CA PRO A 47 -1.21 5.17 -3.57
C PRO A 47 -1.61 3.69 -3.71
N ASN A 48 -2.76 3.30 -3.15
CA ASN A 48 -3.27 1.94 -3.24
C ASN A 48 -3.69 1.53 -4.66
N LEU A 49 -4.17 2.47 -5.46
CA LEU A 49 -4.45 2.22 -6.89
C LEU A 49 -3.16 1.90 -7.65
N PHE A 50 -2.13 2.71 -7.47
CA PHE A 50 -0.82 2.47 -8.08
C PHE A 50 -0.19 1.17 -7.58
N ARG A 51 -0.34 0.85 -6.27
CA ARG A 51 0.08 -0.45 -5.72
C ARG A 51 -0.55 -1.63 -6.48
N ARG A 52 -1.85 -1.58 -6.77
CA ARG A 52 -2.52 -2.65 -7.53
C ARG A 52 -1.93 -2.80 -8.93
N ILE A 53 -1.66 -1.70 -9.60
CA ILE A 53 -1.10 -1.72 -10.96
C ILE A 53 0.31 -2.31 -10.95
N PHE A 54 1.18 -1.82 -10.07
CA PHE A 54 2.61 -2.18 -10.08
C PHE A 54 2.89 -3.48 -9.34
N ALA A 55 2.42 -3.59 -8.09
CA ALA A 55 2.74 -4.72 -7.22
C ALA A 55 1.93 -5.97 -7.55
N GLU A 56 0.64 -5.85 -7.85
CA GLU A 56 -0.21 -7.00 -8.18
C GLU A 56 -0.23 -7.30 -9.68
N GLY A 57 -0.15 -6.28 -10.54
CA GLY A 57 -0.15 -6.44 -11.99
C GLY A 57 1.22 -6.85 -12.52
N ALA A 58 2.17 -5.91 -12.59
CA ALA A 58 3.45 -6.12 -13.25
C ALA A 58 4.34 -7.16 -12.55
N VAL A 59 4.37 -7.17 -11.20
CA VAL A 59 5.18 -8.13 -10.44
C VAL A 59 4.67 -9.56 -10.65
N ASN A 60 3.37 -9.80 -10.55
CA ASN A 60 2.84 -11.15 -10.67
C ASN A 60 2.87 -11.69 -12.10
N SER A 61 2.65 -10.84 -13.11
CA SER A 61 2.53 -11.28 -14.51
C SER A 61 3.88 -11.44 -15.21
N VAL A 62 4.88 -10.64 -14.86
CA VAL A 62 6.18 -10.61 -15.55
C VAL A 62 7.32 -11.07 -14.68
N PHE A 63 7.46 -10.50 -13.48
CA PHE A 63 8.60 -10.76 -12.62
C PHE A 63 8.64 -12.22 -12.12
N ILE A 64 7.53 -12.77 -11.62
CA ILE A 64 7.51 -14.13 -11.04
C ILE A 64 7.89 -15.21 -12.05
N PRO A 65 7.32 -15.26 -13.27
CA PRO A 65 7.72 -16.28 -14.25
C PRO A 65 9.20 -16.21 -14.62
N MET A 66 9.74 -14.99 -14.80
CA MET A 66 11.17 -14.81 -15.10
C MET A 66 12.05 -15.26 -13.94
N TYR A 67 11.69 -14.85 -12.71
CA TYR A 67 12.42 -15.25 -11.51
C TYR A 67 12.48 -16.77 -11.34
N VAL A 68 11.35 -17.46 -11.47
CA VAL A 68 11.28 -18.93 -11.33
C VAL A 68 12.11 -19.65 -12.39
N ASN A 69 12.16 -19.15 -13.62
CA ASN A 69 13.00 -19.71 -14.67
C ASN A 69 14.48 -19.52 -14.36
N LEU A 70 14.89 -18.31 -13.99
CA LEU A 70 16.27 -18.02 -13.61
C LEU A 70 16.73 -18.81 -12.39
N GLU A 71 15.85 -19.03 -11.40
CA GLU A 71 16.17 -19.79 -10.19
C GLU A 71 16.48 -21.26 -10.50
N LYS A 72 15.84 -21.84 -11.54
CA LYS A 72 16.14 -23.21 -12.02
C LYS A 72 17.48 -23.31 -12.75
N GLU A 73 17.87 -22.26 -13.47
CA GLU A 73 19.11 -22.24 -14.25
C GLU A 73 20.31 -21.87 -13.38
N ASN A 74 20.23 -20.78 -12.65
CA ASN A 74 21.33 -20.26 -11.84
C ASN A 74 20.83 -19.39 -10.69
N LYS A 75 21.02 -19.86 -9.46
CA LYS A 75 20.62 -19.17 -8.23
C LYS A 75 21.28 -17.78 -8.07
N LYS A 76 22.50 -17.58 -8.59
CA LYS A 76 23.15 -16.27 -8.53
C LYS A 76 22.44 -15.28 -9.45
N LEU A 77 22.15 -15.67 -10.69
CA LEU A 77 21.43 -14.83 -11.64
C LEU A 77 20.03 -14.48 -11.14
N SER A 78 19.32 -15.41 -10.49
CA SER A 78 18.02 -15.11 -9.91
C SER A 78 18.07 -14.08 -8.77
N ASN A 79 19.11 -14.13 -7.93
CA ASN A 79 19.31 -13.13 -6.88
C ASN A 79 19.68 -11.75 -7.46
N ASP A 80 20.56 -11.70 -8.45
CA ASP A 80 20.94 -10.46 -9.12
C ASP A 80 19.72 -9.84 -9.82
N PHE A 81 18.84 -10.66 -10.39
CA PHE A 81 17.59 -10.24 -11.00
C PHE A 81 16.61 -9.64 -9.99
N ILE A 82 16.47 -10.24 -8.77
CA ILE A 82 15.65 -9.65 -7.69
C ILE A 82 16.14 -8.24 -7.35
N TRP A 83 17.46 -8.08 -7.14
CA TRP A 83 18.04 -6.78 -6.79
C TRP A 83 17.88 -5.76 -7.92
N PHE A 84 18.03 -6.17 -9.16
CA PHE A 84 17.83 -5.31 -10.33
C PHE A 84 16.39 -4.78 -10.39
N ILE A 85 15.41 -5.66 -10.26
CA ILE A 85 13.99 -5.28 -10.25
C ILE A 85 13.66 -4.42 -9.04
N PHE A 86 14.19 -4.75 -7.85
CA PHE A 86 14.00 -3.97 -6.63
C PHE A 86 14.49 -2.52 -6.79
N ILE A 87 15.67 -2.33 -7.37
CA ILE A 87 16.24 -1.00 -7.62
C ILE A 87 15.41 -0.25 -8.67
N ILE A 88 15.00 -0.90 -9.75
CA ILE A 88 14.15 -0.27 -10.78
C ILE A 88 12.84 0.23 -10.15
N PHE A 89 12.15 -0.61 -9.41
CA PHE A 89 10.88 -0.21 -8.78
C PHE A 89 11.08 0.85 -7.69
N PHE A 90 12.18 0.78 -6.93
CA PHE A 90 12.52 1.84 -5.98
C PHE A 90 12.72 3.20 -6.66
N ILE A 91 13.50 3.24 -7.74
CA ILE A 91 13.74 4.48 -8.51
C ILE A 91 12.43 4.96 -9.14
N PHE A 92 11.69 4.07 -9.79
CA PHE A 92 10.46 4.41 -10.48
C PHE A 92 9.38 4.95 -9.51
N THR A 93 9.11 4.23 -8.42
CA THR A 93 8.11 4.68 -7.42
C THR A 93 8.59 5.90 -6.65
N GLY A 94 9.91 6.04 -6.45
CA GLY A 94 10.53 7.23 -5.87
C GLY A 94 10.34 8.47 -6.77
N LEU A 95 10.64 8.36 -8.04
CA LEU A 95 10.43 9.43 -9.02
C LEU A 95 8.95 9.80 -9.16
N LEU A 96 8.08 8.80 -9.19
CA LEU A 96 6.63 9.03 -9.20
C LEU A 96 6.15 9.74 -7.94
N THR A 97 6.70 9.38 -6.80
CA THR A 97 6.40 10.05 -5.51
C THR A 97 6.85 11.51 -5.53
N ILE A 98 8.07 11.78 -5.98
CA ILE A 98 8.57 13.15 -6.13
C ILE A 98 7.70 13.94 -7.11
N PHE A 99 7.34 13.34 -8.24
CA PHE A 99 6.45 13.96 -9.23
C PHE A 99 5.11 14.37 -8.62
N VAL A 100 4.45 13.45 -7.88
CA VAL A 100 3.17 13.73 -7.23
C VAL A 100 3.29 14.80 -6.14
N ILE A 101 4.39 14.82 -5.39
CA ILE A 101 4.61 15.85 -4.36
C ILE A 101 4.84 17.22 -4.99
N VAL A 102 5.67 17.31 -6.04
CA VAL A 102 6.00 18.58 -6.71
C VAL A 102 4.80 19.14 -7.48
N PHE A 103 4.04 18.28 -8.16
CA PHE A 103 2.86 18.67 -8.95
C PHE A 103 1.54 18.37 -8.23
N ASN A 104 1.55 18.39 -6.90
CA ASN A 104 0.45 17.98 -6.03
C ASN A 104 -0.89 18.59 -6.44
N ASP A 105 -0.96 19.92 -6.58
CA ASP A 105 -2.19 20.63 -6.91
C ASP A 105 -2.72 20.27 -8.31
N SER A 106 -1.81 20.10 -9.27
CA SER A 106 -2.18 19.64 -10.62
C SER A 106 -2.72 18.23 -10.63
N VAL A 107 -2.10 17.33 -9.86
CA VAL A 107 -2.55 15.93 -9.72
C VAL A 107 -3.94 15.88 -9.11
N ILE A 108 -4.21 16.69 -8.06
CA ILE A 108 -5.54 16.77 -7.43
C ILE A 108 -6.57 17.33 -8.43
N SER A 109 -6.24 18.40 -9.13
CA SER A 109 -7.15 19.05 -10.08
C SER A 109 -7.53 18.12 -11.25
N ILE A 110 -6.60 17.27 -11.71
CA ILE A 110 -6.85 16.33 -12.81
C ILE A 110 -7.64 15.10 -12.33
N LEU A 111 -7.26 14.52 -11.17
CA LEU A 111 -7.83 13.27 -10.69
C LEU A 111 -9.10 13.45 -9.84
N ALA A 112 -9.26 14.61 -9.24
CA ALA A 112 -10.41 14.97 -8.42
C ALA A 112 -10.90 16.39 -8.74
N PRO A 113 -11.38 16.66 -9.97
CA PRO A 113 -11.75 18.02 -10.41
C PRO A 113 -12.83 18.64 -9.53
N GLY A 114 -13.74 17.86 -8.94
CA GLY A 114 -14.76 18.35 -8.01
C GLY A 114 -14.21 18.95 -6.71
N PHE A 115 -12.92 18.74 -6.36
CA PHE A 115 -12.32 19.36 -5.18
C PHE A 115 -11.94 20.82 -5.42
N VAL A 116 -11.77 21.23 -6.67
CA VAL A 116 -11.37 22.60 -7.05
C VAL A 116 -12.44 23.62 -6.60
N ASP A 117 -13.71 23.22 -6.61
CA ASP A 117 -14.84 24.07 -6.20
C ASP A 117 -14.91 24.29 -4.69
N ASN A 118 -14.25 23.43 -3.89
CA ASN A 118 -14.24 23.51 -2.43
C ASN A 118 -12.83 23.65 -1.87
N LYS A 119 -12.44 24.89 -1.51
CA LYS A 119 -11.10 25.20 -1.02
C LYS A 119 -10.67 24.37 0.20
N ASN A 120 -11.59 24.07 1.13
CA ASN A 120 -11.25 23.29 2.33
C ASN A 120 -10.91 21.83 1.97
N GLN A 121 -11.69 21.25 1.06
CA GLN A 121 -11.49 19.89 0.57
C GLN A 121 -10.18 19.78 -0.23
N PHE A 122 -9.94 20.74 -1.12
CA PHE A 122 -8.72 20.83 -1.91
C PHE A 122 -7.48 20.98 -1.02
N ASN A 123 -7.49 21.93 -0.07
CA ASN A 123 -6.40 22.17 0.86
C ASN A 123 -6.09 20.93 1.71
N LEU A 124 -7.11 20.24 2.20
CA LEU A 124 -6.90 19.02 2.96
C LEU A 124 -6.27 17.90 2.09
N ALA A 125 -6.75 17.70 0.88
CA ALA A 125 -6.16 16.74 -0.07
C ALA A 125 -4.70 17.11 -0.39
N SER A 126 -4.40 18.40 -0.56
CA SER A 126 -3.07 18.93 -0.85
C SER A 126 -2.09 18.74 0.32
N ILE A 127 -2.57 18.72 1.55
CA ILE A 127 -1.76 18.39 2.74
C ILE A 127 -1.55 16.87 2.87
N LEU A 128 -2.62 16.09 2.66
CA LEU A 128 -2.59 14.65 2.94
C LEU A 128 -1.87 13.84 1.87
N LEU A 129 -2.02 14.21 0.60
CA LEU A 129 -1.45 13.44 -0.52
C LEU A 129 0.08 13.32 -0.46
N PRO A 130 0.85 14.39 -0.18
CA PRO A 130 2.31 14.27 -0.01
C PRO A 130 2.72 13.39 1.18
N ILE A 131 1.88 13.31 2.22
CA ILE A 131 2.14 12.45 3.38
C ILE A 131 1.85 10.99 3.02
N THR A 132 0.75 10.69 2.33
CA THR A 132 0.34 9.30 2.08
C THR A 132 1.07 8.67 0.90
N PHE A 133 1.46 9.44 -0.11
CA PHE A 133 1.98 8.90 -1.37
C PHE A 133 3.31 8.15 -1.24
N PRO A 134 4.28 8.53 -0.37
CA PRO A 134 5.50 7.76 -0.14
C PRO A 134 5.27 6.31 0.31
N PHE A 135 4.10 5.99 0.89
CA PHE A 135 3.68 4.62 1.19
C PHE A 135 3.78 3.69 -0.03
N LEU A 136 3.58 4.23 -1.25
CA LEU A 136 3.70 3.46 -2.49
C LEU A 136 5.07 2.79 -2.64
N ILE A 137 6.15 3.45 -2.24
CA ILE A 137 7.51 2.91 -2.32
C ILE A 137 7.60 1.65 -1.46
N PHE A 138 7.25 1.76 -0.18
CA PHE A 138 7.37 0.66 0.78
C PHE A 138 6.48 -0.54 0.39
N VAL A 139 5.22 -0.27 0.04
CA VAL A 139 4.29 -1.35 -0.28
C VAL A 139 4.64 -2.06 -1.60
N THR A 140 5.22 -1.35 -2.58
CA THR A 140 5.65 -1.96 -3.84
C THR A 140 6.87 -2.85 -3.62
N LEU A 141 7.87 -2.38 -2.87
CA LEU A 141 9.04 -3.16 -2.54
C LEU A 141 8.70 -4.39 -1.68
N SER A 142 7.82 -4.23 -0.70
CA SER A 142 7.30 -5.34 0.11
C SER A 142 6.58 -6.38 -0.74
N ALA A 143 5.85 -5.95 -1.78
CA ALA A 143 5.17 -6.87 -2.69
C ALA A 143 6.14 -7.70 -3.54
N ILE A 144 7.26 -7.13 -4.00
CA ILE A 144 8.31 -7.87 -4.72
C ILE A 144 8.90 -8.97 -3.82
N LEU A 145 9.29 -8.61 -2.59
CA LEU A 145 9.84 -9.56 -1.62
C LEU A 145 8.81 -10.64 -1.24
N SER A 146 7.56 -10.24 -1.05
CA SER A 146 6.44 -11.15 -0.77
C SER A 146 6.22 -12.14 -1.90
N SER A 147 6.33 -11.68 -3.15
CA SER A 147 6.20 -12.54 -4.33
C SER A 147 7.30 -13.60 -4.39
N VAL A 148 8.55 -13.23 -4.10
CA VAL A 148 9.68 -14.17 -4.01
C VAL A 148 9.46 -15.19 -2.87
N LEU A 149 8.97 -14.75 -1.72
CA LEU A 149 8.67 -15.66 -0.60
C LEU A 149 7.55 -16.65 -0.94
N ASN A 150 6.53 -16.18 -1.66
CA ASN A 150 5.42 -17.02 -2.12
C ASN A 150 5.89 -18.12 -3.07
N THR A 151 6.83 -17.86 -3.99
CA THR A 151 7.39 -18.90 -4.88
C THR A 151 8.13 -19.97 -4.10
N LYS A 152 8.71 -19.62 -2.94
CA LYS A 152 9.39 -20.55 -2.02
C LYS A 152 8.42 -21.24 -1.03
N GLY A 153 7.12 -21.04 -1.18
CA GLY A 153 6.09 -21.65 -0.31
C GLY A 153 5.96 -20.99 1.07
N SER A 154 6.57 -19.82 1.27
CA SER A 154 6.46 -19.04 2.50
C SER A 154 5.38 -17.97 2.36
N PHE A 155 4.15 -18.31 2.79
CA PHE A 155 2.98 -17.43 2.67
C PHE A 155 2.67 -16.66 3.96
N PHE A 156 3.32 -17.01 5.07
CA PHE A 156 3.04 -16.41 6.37
C PHE A 156 3.42 -14.93 6.41
N LEU A 157 4.68 -14.61 6.09
CA LEU A 157 5.18 -13.22 6.12
C LEU A 157 4.40 -12.27 5.22
N PRO A 158 4.14 -12.60 3.93
CA PRO A 158 3.31 -11.76 3.06
C PRO A 158 1.93 -11.44 3.62
N SER A 159 1.26 -12.45 4.19
CA SER A 159 -0.07 -12.26 4.79
C SER A 159 -0.02 -11.43 6.07
N PHE A 160 1.06 -11.54 6.86
CA PHE A 160 1.23 -10.82 8.11
C PHE A 160 1.49 -9.32 7.91
N LEU A 161 2.14 -8.92 6.81
CA LEU A 161 2.35 -7.50 6.46
C LEU A 161 1.02 -6.74 6.36
N SER A 162 0.02 -7.34 5.72
CA SER A 162 -1.32 -6.73 5.63
C SER A 162 -1.99 -6.57 6.99
N VAL A 163 -1.76 -7.51 7.92
CA VAL A 163 -2.29 -7.42 9.29
C VAL A 163 -1.61 -6.29 10.05
N ILE A 164 -0.29 -6.15 9.93
CA ILE A 164 0.48 -5.06 10.56
C ILE A 164 -0.08 -3.70 10.11
N LEU A 165 -0.25 -3.49 8.81
CA LEU A 165 -0.80 -2.25 8.27
C LEU A 165 -2.18 -1.93 8.89
N ASN A 166 -3.07 -2.93 8.92
CA ASN A 166 -4.39 -2.75 9.50
C ASN A 166 -4.31 -2.39 11.00
N ILE A 167 -3.43 -3.05 11.77
CA ILE A 167 -3.25 -2.80 13.20
C ILE A 167 -2.76 -1.37 13.44
N PHE A 168 -1.74 -0.89 12.71
CA PHE A 168 -1.24 0.49 12.85
C PHE A 168 -2.33 1.51 12.56
N MET A 169 -3.14 1.31 11.52
CA MET A 169 -4.26 2.19 11.23
C MET A 169 -5.33 2.13 12.31
N ILE A 170 -5.68 0.95 12.83
CA ILE A 170 -6.65 0.79 13.93
C ILE A 170 -6.15 1.52 15.18
N ILE A 171 -4.88 1.34 15.55
CA ILE A 171 -4.27 2.01 16.71
C ILE A 171 -4.34 3.53 16.54
N SER A 172 -4.01 4.03 15.35
CA SER A 172 -4.09 5.46 15.04
C SER A 172 -5.52 5.98 15.20
N LEU A 173 -6.52 5.26 14.68
CA LEU A 173 -7.93 5.63 14.78
C LEU A 173 -8.44 5.63 16.24
N LEU A 174 -7.93 4.73 17.09
CA LEU A 174 -8.33 4.63 18.50
C LEU A 174 -7.67 5.70 19.37
N ILE A 175 -6.41 6.05 19.09
CA ILE A 175 -5.66 7.05 19.86
C ILE A 175 -6.09 8.47 19.47
N TYR A 176 -6.16 8.75 18.18
CA TYR A 176 -6.47 10.09 17.66
C TYR A 176 -7.97 10.22 17.40
N LYS A 177 -8.75 10.38 18.47
CA LYS A 177 -10.19 10.67 18.42
C LYS A 177 -10.52 12.10 17.97
N SER A 178 -9.53 12.86 17.51
CA SER A 178 -9.68 14.29 17.16
C SER A 178 -9.93 14.48 15.65
N ASP A 179 -10.44 15.66 15.31
CA ASP A 179 -10.81 16.08 13.95
C ASP A 179 -9.63 16.20 12.96
N SER A 180 -8.49 15.64 13.28
CA SER A 180 -7.28 15.71 12.45
C SER A 180 -7.04 14.42 11.67
N TYR A 181 -7.01 14.52 10.33
CA TYR A 181 -6.70 13.43 9.41
C TYR A 181 -5.18 13.16 9.28
N ILE A 182 -4.34 14.09 9.74
CA ILE A 182 -2.87 14.03 9.58
C ILE A 182 -2.24 12.83 10.31
N PRO A 183 -2.57 12.52 11.59
CA PRO A 183 -2.01 11.35 12.26
C PRO A 183 -2.39 10.04 11.57
N LEU A 184 -3.59 9.98 11.00
CA LEU A 184 -4.05 8.80 10.26
C LEU A 184 -3.27 8.63 8.94
N ALA A 185 -2.94 9.72 8.25
CA ALA A 185 -2.08 9.69 7.07
C ALA A 185 -0.65 9.21 7.41
N TRP A 186 -0.08 9.66 8.53
CA TRP A 186 1.23 9.20 9.00
C TRP A 186 1.24 7.72 9.40
N SER A 187 0.13 7.20 9.94
CA SER A 187 0.04 5.78 10.29
C SER A 187 0.21 4.85 9.09
N MET A 188 -0.13 5.31 7.88
CA MET A 188 0.09 4.54 6.65
C MET A 188 1.59 4.37 6.36
N ILE A 189 2.38 5.44 6.52
CA ILE A 189 3.82 5.39 6.27
C ILE A 189 4.51 4.51 7.30
N VAL A 190 4.16 4.67 8.58
CA VAL A 190 4.74 3.87 9.67
C VAL A 190 4.42 2.38 9.51
N ALA A 191 3.29 2.06 8.89
CA ALA A 191 2.87 0.69 8.64
C ALA A 191 3.48 0.07 7.36
N GLY A 192 3.97 0.89 6.41
CA GLY A 192 4.59 0.44 5.15
C GLY A 192 6.01 0.03 5.32
#